data_1353138dbf16a735f1b15bdb4ef25330
#
_entry.id   1353138dbf16a735f1b15bdb4ef25330
#
_cell.length_a   1.000
_cell.length_b   1.000
_cell.length_c   1.000
_cell.angle_alpha   90.00
_cell.angle_beta   90.00
_cell.angle_gamma   90.00
#
_symmetry.space_group_name_H-M   'P 1'
#
loop_
_entity.id
_entity.type
_entity.pdbx_description
1 polymer ?
#
loop_
_entity_poly.entity_id
_entity_poly.type
_entity_poly.pdbx_seq_one_letter_code
_entity_poly.pdbx_strand_id
1 'polypeptide(L)'
;MAVTVKIPTQLRAATGGQSEVEVDGATVGEVLDAVFDAHGDLRERITQDGDLRRFVNVYVSGEDIRFQQGLETQIDDGAEVTILPAVAGG
;
A
#
# COMPACT_ATOMS: atom_id res chain seq x y z
N MET A 1 10.93 -7.70 9.69
CA MET A 1 10.87 -6.30 10.13
C MET A 1 9.48 -5.76 9.94
N ALA A 2 8.91 -5.17 10.96
CA ALA A 2 7.52 -4.75 10.91
C ALA A 2 7.37 -3.42 10.18
N VAL A 3 6.46 -3.40 9.22
CA VAL A 3 6.14 -2.19 8.46
C VAL A 3 4.66 -1.92 8.68
N THR A 4 4.33 -0.69 9.00
CA THR A 4 2.93 -0.29 9.19
C THR A 4 2.37 0.23 7.88
N VAL A 5 1.29 -0.37 7.42
CA VAL A 5 0.61 0.06 6.19
C VAL A 5 -0.68 0.76 6.59
N LYS A 6 -0.81 2.02 6.23
CA LYS A 6 -2.02 2.79 6.52
C LYS A 6 -3.05 2.62 5.41
N ILE A 7 -4.25 2.27 5.80
CA ILE A 7 -5.35 1.99 4.88
C ILE A 7 -6.31 3.17 4.87
N PRO A 8 -6.59 3.75 3.71
CA PRO A 8 -7.53 4.88 3.65
C PRO A 8 -8.96 4.44 3.95
N THR A 9 -9.77 5.39 4.37
CA THR A 9 -11.16 5.12 4.75
C THR A 9 -11.93 4.36 3.66
N GLN A 10 -11.71 4.71 2.40
CA GLN A 10 -12.42 4.09 1.28
C GLN A 10 -12.09 2.62 1.09
N LEU A 11 -10.97 2.16 1.62
CA LEU A 11 -10.53 0.79 1.45
C LEU A 11 -10.64 -0.05 2.72
N ARG A 12 -11.09 0.54 3.82
CA ARG A 12 -11.15 -0.18 5.10
C ARG A 12 -12.17 -1.32 5.11
N ALA A 13 -13.17 -1.25 4.27
CA ALA A 13 -14.13 -2.35 4.15
C ALA A 13 -13.43 -3.65 3.70
N ALA A 14 -12.37 -3.53 2.91
CA ALA A 14 -11.62 -4.69 2.44
C ALA A 14 -10.66 -5.25 3.50
N THR A 15 -10.43 -4.52 4.58
CA THR A 15 -9.56 -4.95 5.68
C THR A 15 -10.33 -5.23 6.97
N GLY A 16 -11.66 -5.36 6.87
CA GLY A 16 -12.48 -5.57 8.05
C GLY A 16 -12.57 -4.36 8.96
N GLY A 17 -12.37 -3.18 8.42
CA GLY A 17 -12.44 -1.92 9.17
C GLY A 17 -11.11 -1.47 9.75
N GLN A 18 -10.02 -2.17 9.45
CA GLN A 18 -8.70 -1.81 9.99
C GLN A 18 -8.14 -0.59 9.27
N SER A 19 -7.65 0.37 10.05
CA SER A 19 -7.01 1.56 9.50
C SER A 19 -5.51 1.37 9.29
N GLU A 20 -4.93 0.37 9.94
CA GLU A 20 -3.52 0.04 9.83
C GLU A 20 -3.34 -1.48 9.82
N VAL A 21 -2.39 -1.94 9.03
CA VAL A 21 -2.03 -3.34 8.96
C VAL A 21 -0.52 -3.44 9.10
N GLU A 22 -0.05 -4.33 9.97
CA GLU A 22 1.40 -4.56 10.11
C GLU A 22 1.78 -5.79 9.31
N VAL A 23 2.82 -5.66 8.50
CA VAL A 23 3.34 -6.75 7.68
C VAL A 23 4.85 -6.66 7.61
N ASP A 24 5.48 -7.69 7.09
CA ASP A 24 6.91 -7.71 6.86
C ASP A 24 7.19 -7.55 5.37
N GLY A 25 8.32 -6.92 5.06
CA GLY A 25 8.77 -6.80 3.69
C GLY A 25 9.97 -5.85 3.62
N ALA A 26 10.81 -6.06 2.63
CA ALA A 26 12.00 -5.23 2.41
C ALA A 26 11.77 -4.19 1.31
N THR A 27 10.75 -4.37 0.49
CA THR A 27 10.39 -3.42 -0.57
C THR A 27 8.90 -3.15 -0.52
N VAL A 28 8.48 -2.07 -1.19
CA VAL A 28 7.06 -1.74 -1.28
C VAL A 28 6.27 -2.91 -1.89
N GLY A 29 6.82 -3.52 -2.94
CA GLY A 29 6.15 -4.66 -3.57
C GLY A 29 5.93 -5.82 -2.61
N GLU A 30 6.95 -6.16 -1.81
CA GLU A 30 6.83 -7.24 -0.83
C GLU A 30 5.82 -6.90 0.25
N VAL A 31 5.82 -5.65 0.71
CA VAL A 31 4.88 -5.20 1.72
C VAL A 31 3.45 -5.26 1.20
N LEU A 32 3.22 -4.80 -0.02
CA LEU A 32 1.89 -4.86 -0.62
C LEU A 32 1.44 -6.30 -0.83
N ASP A 33 2.34 -7.18 -1.28
CA ASP A 33 2.00 -8.59 -1.44
C ASP A 33 1.57 -9.21 -0.12
N ALA A 34 2.27 -8.88 0.97
CA ALA A 34 1.91 -9.39 2.29
C ALA A 34 0.53 -8.88 2.72
N VAL A 35 0.22 -7.61 2.43
CA VAL A 35 -1.10 -7.06 2.72
C VAL A 35 -2.17 -7.78 1.90
N PHE A 36 -1.91 -8.04 0.62
CA PHE A 36 -2.87 -8.71 -0.25
C PHE A 36 -3.09 -10.17 0.15
N ASP A 37 -2.07 -10.83 0.67
CA ASP A 37 -2.22 -12.19 1.18
C ASP A 37 -3.16 -12.24 2.38
N ALA A 38 -3.11 -11.22 3.22
CA ALA A 38 -3.98 -11.13 4.39
C ALA A 38 -5.36 -10.59 4.03
N HIS A 39 -5.44 -9.72 3.02
CA HIS A 39 -6.66 -9.04 2.63
C HIS A 39 -6.78 -9.05 1.11
N GLY A 40 -7.19 -10.19 0.56
CA GLY A 40 -7.21 -10.41 -0.90
C GLY A 40 -8.03 -9.39 -1.67
N ASP A 41 -9.10 -8.86 -1.06
CA ASP A 41 -9.94 -7.89 -1.74
C ASP A 41 -9.19 -6.59 -2.08
N LEU A 42 -8.14 -6.28 -1.33
CA LEU A 42 -7.34 -5.09 -1.62
C LEU A 42 -6.57 -5.20 -2.93
N ARG A 43 -6.19 -6.40 -3.31
CA ARG A 43 -5.41 -6.60 -4.54
C ARG A 43 -6.16 -6.04 -5.74
N GLU A 44 -7.44 -6.35 -5.85
CA GLU A 44 -8.25 -5.89 -6.97
C GLU A 44 -8.51 -4.39 -6.93
N ARG A 45 -8.54 -3.82 -5.74
CA ARG A 45 -8.83 -2.40 -5.58
C ARG A 45 -7.61 -1.52 -5.81
N ILE A 46 -6.42 -2.06 -5.55
CA ILE A 46 -5.18 -1.28 -5.59
C ILE A 46 -4.38 -1.58 -6.85
N THR A 47 -4.44 -2.82 -7.37
CA THR A 47 -3.63 -3.21 -8.52
C THR A 47 -4.49 -3.60 -9.71
N GLN A 48 -3.87 -3.53 -10.88
CA GLN A 48 -4.45 -4.01 -12.12
C GLN A 48 -3.30 -4.56 -12.96
N ASP A 49 -3.44 -5.82 -13.40
CA ASP A 49 -2.43 -6.48 -14.24
C ASP A 49 -1.03 -6.47 -13.60
N GLY A 50 -0.99 -6.61 -12.27
CA GLY A 50 0.26 -6.69 -11.55
C GLY A 50 0.88 -5.35 -11.16
N ASP A 51 0.30 -4.25 -11.62
CA ASP A 51 0.79 -2.90 -11.30
C ASP A 51 -0.24 -2.11 -10.50
N LEU A 52 0.23 -1.04 -9.88
CA LEU A 52 -0.68 -0.14 -9.16
C LEU A 52 -1.61 0.55 -10.16
N ARG A 53 -2.86 0.72 -9.73
CA ARG A 53 -3.81 1.49 -10.53
C ARG A 53 -3.39 2.95 -10.59
N ARG A 54 -3.77 3.63 -11.66
CA ARG A 54 -3.38 5.03 -11.90
C ARG A 54 -3.76 5.97 -10.78
N PHE A 55 -4.90 5.72 -10.15
CA PHE A 55 -5.42 6.61 -9.11
C PHE A 55 -5.06 6.14 -7.71
N VAL A 56 -4.14 5.21 -7.59
CA VAL A 56 -3.66 4.80 -6.28
C VAL A 56 -2.26 5.35 -6.10
N ASN A 57 -2.07 6.11 -5.04
CA ASN A 57 -0.76 6.63 -4.66
C ASN A 57 -0.28 5.85 -3.44
N VAL A 58 0.99 5.53 -3.43
CA VAL A 58 1.61 4.86 -2.29
C VAL A 58 2.78 5.73 -1.85
N TYR A 59 2.83 6.01 -0.55
CA TYR A 59 3.88 6.84 0.04
C TYR A 59 4.66 6.01 1.04
N VAL A 60 5.97 6.20 1.06
CA VAL A 60 6.85 5.61 2.06
C VAL A 60 7.43 6.76 2.86
N SER A 61 7.12 6.79 4.15
CA SER A 61 7.57 7.85 5.06
C SER A 61 7.30 9.25 4.50
N GLY A 62 6.14 9.41 3.86
CA GLY A 62 5.70 10.69 3.34
C GLY A 62 6.11 11.01 1.92
N GLU A 63 6.87 10.13 1.27
CA GLU A 63 7.30 10.35 -0.12
C GLU A 63 6.63 9.38 -1.08
N ASP A 64 6.11 9.93 -2.18
CA ASP A 64 5.47 9.12 -3.22
C ASP A 64 6.51 8.21 -3.88
N ILE A 65 6.20 6.91 -3.99
CA ILE A 65 7.13 5.95 -4.55
C ILE A 65 7.40 6.17 -6.03
N ARG A 66 6.55 6.92 -6.73
CA ARG A 66 6.77 7.24 -8.14
C ARG A 66 8.00 8.12 -8.32
N PHE A 67 8.37 8.87 -7.29
CA PHE A 67 9.58 9.70 -7.29
C PHE A 67 10.78 8.94 -6.71
N GLN A 68 10.60 7.67 -6.42
CA GLN A 68 11.65 6.81 -5.90
C GLN A 68 11.84 5.66 -6.89
N GLN A 69 11.68 4.43 -6.46
CA GLN A 69 11.89 3.25 -7.29
C GLN A 69 10.59 2.44 -7.49
N GLY A 70 9.44 3.08 -7.31
CA GLY A 70 8.16 2.39 -7.47
C GLY A 70 8.03 1.24 -6.49
N LEU A 71 7.60 0.09 -6.98
CA LEU A 71 7.44 -1.11 -6.15
C LEU A 71 8.76 -1.67 -5.64
N GLU A 72 9.88 -1.28 -6.24
CA GLU A 72 11.20 -1.71 -5.82
C GLU A 72 11.82 -0.80 -4.75
N THR A 73 11.10 0.25 -4.34
CA THR A 73 11.54 1.13 -3.28
C THR A 73 11.81 0.33 -2.02
N GLN A 74 13.01 0.48 -1.47
CA GLN A 74 13.39 -0.22 -0.25
C GLN A 74 12.74 0.41 0.96
N ILE A 75 12.37 -0.44 1.91
CA ILE A 75 11.68 0.00 3.12
C ILE A 75 12.54 -0.33 4.33
N ASP A 76 12.77 0.68 5.15
CA ASP A 76 13.52 0.51 6.39
C ASP A 76 12.61 -0.08 7.48
N ASP A 77 13.24 -0.72 8.46
CA ASP A 77 12.53 -1.26 9.60
C ASP A 77 11.78 -0.13 10.32
N GLY A 78 10.52 -0.38 10.59
CA GLY A 78 9.67 0.63 11.26
C GLY A 78 9.11 1.71 10.34
N ALA A 79 9.35 1.60 9.04
CA ALA A 79 8.82 2.60 8.10
C ALA A 79 7.29 2.48 7.99
N GLU A 80 6.69 3.55 7.51
CA GLU A 80 5.26 3.62 7.32
C GLU A 80 4.95 3.72 5.83
N VAL A 81 4.04 2.86 5.37
CA VAL A 81 3.56 2.87 4.00
C VAL A 81 2.12 3.37 4.03
N THR A 82 1.83 4.41 3.28
CA THR A 82 0.49 4.98 3.21
C THR A 82 -0.10 4.76 1.83
N ILE A 83 -1.29 4.18 1.78
CA ILE A 83 -2.01 3.98 0.53
C ILE A 83 -3.09 5.05 0.45
N LEU A 84 -3.06 5.84 -0.62
CA LEU A 84 -4.05 6.90 -0.83
C LEU A 84 -4.64 6.77 -2.23
N PRO A 85 -5.91 6.39 -2.36
CA PRO A 85 -6.54 6.42 -3.66
C PRO A 85 -6.78 7.87 -4.06
N ALA A 86 -6.38 8.24 -5.27
CA ALA A 86 -6.75 9.52 -5.82
C ALA A 86 -8.24 9.47 -6.14
N VAL A 87 -9.00 10.40 -5.62
CA VAL A 87 -10.45 10.43 -5.88
C VAL A 87 -10.65 10.95 -7.29
N ALA A 88 -11.13 10.10 -8.18
CA ALA A 88 -11.38 10.50 -9.55
C ALA A 88 -12.45 11.58 -9.58
N GLY A 89 -12.15 12.66 -10.25
CA GLY A 89 -13.09 13.75 -10.39
C GLY A 89 -13.13 14.70 -9.21
N GLY A 90 -12.19 14.57 -8.34
CA GLY A 90 -12.18 15.51 -7.21
C GLY A 90 -11.16 15.14 -6.24
#